data_d3402ddfc67c980c6ac490fa275dacfd
#
_entry.id   d3402ddfc67c980c6ac490fa275dacfd
#
_cell.length_a   1.000
_cell.length_b   1.000
_cell.length_c   1.000
_cell.angle_alpha   90.00
_cell.angle_beta   90.00
_cell.angle_gamma   90.00
#
_symmetry.space_group_name_H-M   'P 1'
#
loop_
_entity.id
_entity.type
_entity.pdbx_description
1 polymer ?
#
loop_
_entity_poly.entity_id
_entity_poly.type
_entity_poly.pdbx_seq_one_letter_code
_entity_poly.pdbx_strand_id
1 'polypeptide(L)'
;MKYYILVFSFFILHSSAINAQGLSKLEKKVLELVDSRNQESIDLLKESANINSGSLNIEGVKKVGAIYARELEKAGFTCSWISMPDSMKRAGHLVAERKGKKGKKLFLIGHLDTVFEPDMPFTPFTLVNDSTATGQGVNDMKGGDVIMIKALQALHAQGLLDDVTITAYFTGDEERGGEPVSVSRADFIERAKQAEVAIGFEGATGLNTIATARRGSSDWKLEVTAETGHSSGIFSDRAGYGAIYEAARIINEFRTALSAEQYLTFNPGLIIGGSEIQYNASKASGSAIGKDNIISPAVVVSGDLRFLTEQQKENARAAMRAIVCKSLTGTNASIKFEDGIPSMAPTPGNETILKVIDGISQDLGQGPSVAGNPGSRGAGDISYIAAYLDCVDGLGASGSGAHAPGETIKLNNLPYLTKRAALLIYRLTNK
;
A
#
# COMPACT_ATOMS: atom_id res chain seq x y z
N MET A 1 -17.92 65.66 -17.27
CA MET A 1 -18.51 64.58 -16.47
C MET A 1 -18.46 63.28 -17.29
N LYS A 2 -17.57 62.36 -16.99
CA LYS A 2 -17.49 61.03 -17.62
C LYS A 2 -18.08 60.03 -16.65
N TYR A 3 -19.17 59.36 -17.03
CA TYR A 3 -19.79 58.28 -16.25
C TYR A 3 -19.09 56.97 -16.57
N TYR A 4 -18.50 56.31 -15.54
CA TYR A 4 -18.03 54.91 -15.61
C TYR A 4 -19.17 53.99 -15.18
N ILE A 5 -19.63 53.15 -16.10
CA ILE A 5 -20.57 52.07 -15.82
C ILE A 5 -19.74 50.85 -15.33
N LEU A 6 -19.91 50.50 -14.05
CA LEU A 6 -19.36 49.28 -13.48
C LEU A 6 -20.31 48.14 -13.82
N VAL A 7 -19.87 47.21 -14.67
CA VAL A 7 -20.59 45.94 -14.93
C VAL A 7 -20.16 44.93 -13.88
N PHE A 8 -21.07 44.60 -12.96
CA PHE A 8 -20.89 43.48 -12.01
C PHE A 8 -21.26 42.19 -12.72
N SER A 9 -20.27 41.37 -13.07
CA SER A 9 -20.49 40.02 -13.55
C SER A 9 -20.74 39.09 -12.33
N PHE A 10 -21.99 38.66 -12.16
CA PHE A 10 -22.36 37.64 -11.20
C PHE A 10 -21.92 36.29 -11.73
N PHE A 11 -20.81 35.75 -11.20
CA PHE A 11 -20.46 34.32 -11.39
C PHE A 11 -21.41 33.49 -10.52
N ILE A 12 -22.42 32.89 -11.13
CA ILE A 12 -23.23 31.84 -10.49
C ILE A 12 -22.37 30.58 -10.45
N LEU A 13 -21.78 30.31 -9.29
CA LEU A 13 -21.22 29.00 -8.97
C LEU A 13 -22.37 27.98 -8.93
N HIS A 14 -22.56 27.23 -10.00
CA HIS A 14 -23.36 26.02 -9.97
C HIS A 14 -22.64 24.97 -9.12
N SER A 15 -22.90 24.97 -7.83
CA SER A 15 -22.65 23.81 -6.99
C SER A 15 -23.62 22.72 -7.44
N SER A 16 -23.19 21.79 -8.28
CA SER A 16 -23.90 20.55 -8.51
C SER A 16 -23.91 19.77 -7.18
N ALA A 17 -24.96 19.99 -6.40
CA ALA A 17 -25.27 19.11 -5.29
C ALA A 17 -25.47 17.71 -5.87
N ILE A 18 -24.52 16.81 -5.63
CA ILE A 18 -24.73 15.38 -5.86
C ILE A 18 -25.77 14.97 -4.84
N ASN A 19 -27.03 14.90 -5.28
CA ASN A 19 -28.12 14.40 -4.43
C ASN A 19 -27.76 12.95 -4.03
N ALA A 20 -27.68 12.66 -2.75
CA ALA A 20 -27.73 11.31 -2.22
C ALA A 20 -28.92 10.60 -2.90
N GLN A 21 -28.64 9.51 -3.61
CA GLN A 21 -29.63 8.88 -4.51
C GLN A 21 -30.67 8.08 -3.72
N GLY A 22 -30.49 7.99 -2.42
CA GLY A 22 -31.31 7.20 -1.49
C GLY A 22 -31.22 5.70 -1.77
N LEU A 23 -31.32 4.90 -0.74
CA LEU A 23 -31.23 3.43 -0.85
C LEU A 23 -32.48 2.84 -1.52
N SER A 24 -32.28 2.06 -2.58
CA SER A 24 -33.34 1.25 -3.19
C SER A 24 -33.83 0.15 -2.23
N LYS A 25 -35.00 -0.43 -2.51
CA LYS A 25 -35.54 -1.57 -1.72
C LYS A 25 -34.56 -2.75 -1.70
N LEU A 26 -33.86 -2.97 -2.78
CA LEU A 26 -32.90 -4.09 -2.92
C LEU A 26 -31.63 -3.83 -2.10
N GLU A 27 -31.09 -2.61 -2.18
CA GLU A 27 -29.95 -2.20 -1.35
C GLU A 27 -30.29 -2.34 0.14
N LYS A 28 -31.47 -1.92 0.58
CA LYS A 28 -31.92 -2.08 1.98
C LYS A 28 -31.93 -3.54 2.42
N LYS A 29 -32.40 -4.48 1.58
CA LYS A 29 -32.35 -5.92 1.89
C LYS A 29 -30.90 -6.44 2.05
N VAL A 30 -29.97 -5.96 1.22
CA VAL A 30 -28.54 -6.31 1.39
C VAL A 30 -28.03 -5.81 2.74
N LEU A 31 -28.36 -4.57 3.12
CA LEU A 31 -27.94 -3.99 4.40
C LEU A 31 -28.50 -4.76 5.61
N GLU A 32 -29.79 -5.11 5.58
CA GLU A 32 -30.45 -5.92 6.61
C GLU A 32 -29.78 -7.29 6.75
N LEU A 33 -29.38 -7.90 5.63
CA LEU A 33 -28.68 -9.19 5.63
C LEU A 33 -27.28 -9.08 6.24
N VAL A 34 -26.54 -8.01 5.93
CA VAL A 34 -25.24 -7.73 6.55
C VAL A 34 -25.38 -7.59 8.07
N ASP A 35 -26.37 -6.82 8.53
CA ASP A 35 -26.60 -6.65 9.97
C ASP A 35 -26.95 -7.96 10.65
N SER A 36 -27.87 -8.75 10.08
CA SER A 36 -28.31 -10.03 10.67
C SER A 36 -27.21 -11.09 10.72
N ARG A 37 -26.16 -10.96 9.88
CA ARG A 37 -25.03 -11.89 9.80
C ARG A 37 -23.72 -11.34 10.39
N ASN A 38 -23.78 -10.26 11.16
CA ASN A 38 -22.56 -9.66 11.71
C ASN A 38 -21.80 -10.61 12.62
N GLN A 39 -22.48 -11.47 13.39
CA GLN A 39 -21.81 -12.47 14.22
C GLN A 39 -21.00 -13.46 13.39
N GLU A 40 -21.50 -13.89 12.22
CA GLU A 40 -20.76 -14.75 11.30
C GLU A 40 -19.46 -14.06 10.77
N SER A 41 -19.46 -12.72 10.66
CA SER A 41 -18.27 -11.96 10.30
C SER A 41 -17.20 -12.02 11.41
N ILE A 42 -17.63 -11.85 12.65
CA ILE A 42 -16.76 -11.93 13.83
C ILE A 42 -16.19 -13.38 13.99
N ASP A 43 -17.04 -14.38 13.78
CA ASP A 43 -16.63 -15.78 13.87
C ASP A 43 -15.60 -16.16 12.80
N LEU A 44 -15.78 -15.69 11.56
CA LEU A 44 -14.83 -15.90 10.48
C LEU A 44 -13.50 -15.17 10.74
N LEU A 45 -13.54 -13.93 11.26
CA LEU A 45 -12.34 -13.21 11.67
C LEU A 45 -11.60 -13.96 12.79
N LYS A 46 -12.32 -14.43 13.80
CA LYS A 46 -11.76 -15.22 14.88
C LYS A 46 -11.13 -16.53 14.38
N GLU A 47 -11.80 -17.24 13.46
CA GLU A 47 -11.28 -18.47 12.87
C GLU A 47 -9.95 -18.22 12.15
N SER A 48 -9.87 -17.19 11.29
CA SER A 48 -8.66 -16.87 10.52
C SER A 48 -7.55 -16.27 11.39
N ALA A 49 -7.87 -15.38 12.34
CA ALA A 49 -6.89 -14.75 13.21
C ALA A 49 -6.26 -15.71 14.22
N ASN A 50 -6.92 -16.81 14.54
CA ASN A 50 -6.38 -17.89 15.38
C ASN A 50 -5.40 -18.82 14.64
N ILE A 51 -5.07 -18.52 13.41
CA ILE A 51 -4.02 -19.18 12.63
C ILE A 51 -2.87 -18.21 12.45
N ASN A 52 -1.67 -18.57 12.92
CA ASN A 52 -0.48 -17.83 12.55
C ASN A 52 -0.23 -17.98 11.04
N SER A 53 -0.19 -16.88 10.32
CA SER A 53 0.03 -16.83 8.86
C SER A 53 1.13 -15.85 8.49
N GLY A 54 2.23 -15.78 9.25
CA GLY A 54 3.42 -15.05 8.82
C GLY A 54 3.83 -15.46 7.41
N SER A 55 4.36 -14.52 6.60
CA SER A 55 4.65 -14.76 5.17
C SER A 55 5.54 -15.99 4.92
N LEU A 56 6.38 -16.36 5.89
CA LEU A 56 7.22 -17.56 5.82
C LEU A 56 6.53 -18.82 6.35
N ASN A 57 5.37 -18.70 6.98
CA ASN A 57 4.56 -19.82 7.45
C ASN A 57 3.65 -20.35 6.34
N ILE A 58 4.24 -21.05 5.38
CA ILE A 58 3.53 -21.59 4.20
C ILE A 58 2.24 -22.33 4.56
N GLU A 59 2.28 -23.18 5.58
CA GLU A 59 1.12 -23.96 6.01
C GLU A 59 0.04 -23.08 6.66
N GLY A 60 0.43 -22.08 7.43
CA GLY A 60 -0.50 -21.12 8.04
C GLY A 60 -1.23 -20.28 6.98
N VAL A 61 -0.51 -19.75 6.03
CA VAL A 61 -1.07 -18.97 4.89
C VAL A 61 -2.04 -19.84 4.09
N LYS A 62 -1.67 -21.08 3.74
CA LYS A 62 -2.56 -22.02 3.05
C LYS A 62 -3.83 -22.35 3.84
N LYS A 63 -3.73 -22.50 5.17
CA LYS A 63 -4.90 -22.74 6.03
C LYS A 63 -5.86 -21.55 6.02
N VAL A 64 -5.36 -20.31 6.12
CA VAL A 64 -6.20 -19.11 6.00
C VAL A 64 -6.85 -19.06 4.62
N GLY A 65 -6.08 -19.30 3.56
CA GLY A 65 -6.60 -19.37 2.19
C GLY A 65 -7.70 -20.43 2.02
N ALA A 66 -7.57 -21.60 2.61
CA ALA A 66 -8.60 -22.65 2.56
C ALA A 66 -9.91 -22.23 3.26
N ILE A 67 -9.81 -21.49 4.38
CA ILE A 67 -10.99 -20.93 5.07
C ILE A 67 -11.70 -19.93 4.15
N TYR A 68 -10.96 -19.01 3.52
CA TYR A 68 -11.55 -17.99 2.65
C TYR A 68 -12.10 -18.60 1.35
N ALA A 69 -11.42 -19.59 0.77
CA ALA A 69 -11.95 -20.33 -0.38
C ALA A 69 -13.31 -20.97 -0.07
N ARG A 70 -13.42 -21.69 1.06
CA ARG A 70 -14.68 -22.26 1.54
C ARG A 70 -15.81 -21.20 1.61
N GLU A 71 -15.52 -20.02 2.12
CA GLU A 71 -16.52 -18.96 2.25
C GLU A 71 -16.88 -18.30 0.91
N LEU A 72 -15.92 -18.16 0.00
CA LEU A 72 -16.14 -17.63 -1.35
C LEU A 72 -16.91 -18.62 -2.25
N GLU A 73 -16.66 -19.92 -2.11
CA GLU A 73 -17.43 -20.95 -2.79
C GLU A 73 -18.92 -20.92 -2.41
N LYS A 74 -19.26 -20.61 -1.14
CA LYS A 74 -20.66 -20.37 -0.71
C LYS A 74 -21.28 -19.15 -1.40
N ALA A 75 -20.48 -18.21 -1.87
CA ALA A 75 -20.92 -17.04 -2.65
C ALA A 75 -20.88 -17.30 -4.17
N GLY A 76 -20.69 -18.56 -4.60
CA GLY A 76 -20.72 -18.98 -6.00
C GLY A 76 -19.46 -18.62 -6.79
N PHE A 77 -18.33 -18.45 -6.13
CA PHE A 77 -17.03 -18.26 -6.79
C PHE A 77 -16.36 -19.61 -7.05
N THR A 78 -15.57 -19.66 -8.12
CA THR A 78 -14.64 -20.76 -8.37
C THR A 78 -13.27 -20.37 -7.83
N CYS A 79 -12.78 -21.16 -6.87
CA CYS A 79 -11.50 -20.89 -6.21
C CYS A 79 -10.37 -21.71 -6.85
N SER A 80 -9.19 -21.11 -6.92
CA SER A 80 -7.95 -21.75 -7.37
C SER A 80 -6.76 -21.24 -6.57
N TRP A 81 -5.69 -22.05 -6.50
CA TRP A 81 -4.46 -21.70 -5.81
C TRP A 81 -3.32 -21.50 -6.83
N ILE A 82 -2.67 -20.34 -6.77
CA ILE A 82 -1.50 -20.01 -7.59
C ILE A 82 -0.26 -20.34 -6.79
N SER A 83 0.41 -21.43 -7.15
CA SER A 83 1.63 -21.88 -6.45
C SER A 83 2.83 -21.04 -6.85
N MET A 84 3.68 -20.75 -5.88
CA MET A 84 5.00 -20.15 -6.13
C MET A 84 6.07 -21.23 -6.31
N PRO A 85 7.16 -20.93 -7.03
CA PRO A 85 8.33 -21.81 -7.07
C PRO A 85 8.87 -22.10 -5.67
N ASP A 86 9.27 -23.34 -5.40
CA ASP A 86 9.77 -23.76 -4.08
C ASP A 86 10.96 -22.91 -3.61
N SER A 87 11.79 -22.44 -4.54
CA SER A 87 12.93 -21.55 -4.25
C SER A 87 12.53 -20.24 -3.59
N MET A 88 11.30 -19.76 -3.81
CA MET A 88 10.80 -18.53 -3.22
C MET A 88 10.40 -18.71 -1.75
N LYS A 89 10.11 -19.95 -1.31
CA LYS A 89 9.65 -20.26 0.05
C LYS A 89 8.44 -19.42 0.45
N ARG A 90 7.44 -19.32 -0.44
CA ARG A 90 6.16 -18.63 -0.25
C ARG A 90 5.01 -19.58 -0.53
N ALA A 91 3.89 -19.36 0.15
CA ALA A 91 2.72 -20.21 0.04
C ALA A 91 2.05 -20.16 -1.34
N GLY A 92 2.12 -19.01 -1.99
CA GLY A 92 1.33 -18.69 -3.18
C GLY A 92 0.07 -17.90 -2.84
N HIS A 93 -0.88 -17.85 -3.76
CA HIS A 93 -2.02 -16.94 -3.70
C HIS A 93 -3.35 -17.68 -3.87
N LEU A 94 -4.41 -17.19 -3.22
CA LEU A 94 -5.77 -17.62 -3.47
C LEU A 94 -6.42 -16.71 -4.50
N VAL A 95 -7.06 -17.30 -5.50
CA VAL A 95 -7.87 -16.59 -6.49
C VAL A 95 -9.28 -17.15 -6.50
N ALA A 96 -10.27 -16.28 -6.39
CA ALA A 96 -11.68 -16.63 -6.50
C ALA A 96 -12.30 -15.81 -7.65
N GLU A 97 -12.87 -16.49 -8.62
CA GLU A 97 -13.39 -15.88 -9.84
C GLU A 97 -14.87 -16.14 -10.04
N ARG A 98 -15.55 -15.13 -10.54
CA ARG A 98 -16.89 -15.21 -11.09
C ARG A 98 -16.90 -14.47 -12.43
N LYS A 99 -17.47 -15.07 -13.46
CA LYS A 99 -17.49 -14.53 -14.84
C LYS A 99 -18.91 -14.20 -15.28
N GLY A 100 -19.08 -13.03 -15.85
CA GLY A 100 -20.35 -12.53 -16.38
C GLY A 100 -20.13 -11.41 -17.39
N LYS A 101 -21.20 -10.68 -17.73
CA LYS A 101 -21.19 -9.65 -18.79
C LYS A 101 -21.69 -8.29 -18.33
N LYS A 102 -22.27 -8.20 -17.13
CA LYS A 102 -22.89 -6.97 -16.60
C LYS A 102 -21.87 -6.08 -15.89
N GLY A 103 -22.04 -4.79 -16.07
CA GLY A 103 -21.35 -3.73 -15.33
C GLY A 103 -19.85 -3.76 -15.49
N LYS A 104 -19.16 -3.10 -14.58
CA LYS A 104 -17.69 -3.07 -14.56
C LYS A 104 -17.12 -4.39 -14.05
N LYS A 105 -15.99 -4.79 -14.63
CA LYS A 105 -15.21 -5.92 -14.17
C LYS A 105 -14.35 -5.49 -12.99
N LEU A 106 -14.53 -6.15 -11.85
CA LEU A 106 -13.87 -5.78 -10.61
C LEU A 106 -12.72 -6.72 -10.26
N PHE A 107 -11.65 -6.14 -9.70
CA PHE A 107 -10.54 -6.84 -9.09
C PHE A 107 -10.46 -6.45 -7.61
N LEU A 108 -10.79 -7.37 -6.72
CA LEU A 108 -10.82 -7.17 -5.27
C LEU A 108 -9.54 -7.72 -4.67
N ILE A 109 -8.88 -6.97 -3.81
CA ILE A 109 -7.54 -7.29 -3.31
C ILE A 109 -7.55 -7.46 -1.81
N GLY A 110 -7.00 -8.58 -1.34
CA GLY A 110 -6.66 -8.87 0.03
C GLY A 110 -5.33 -9.61 0.13
N HIS A 111 -4.86 -9.89 1.34
CA HIS A 111 -3.74 -10.77 1.59
C HIS A 111 -3.96 -11.72 2.77
N LEU A 112 -3.36 -12.91 2.67
CA LEU A 112 -3.53 -14.01 3.62
C LEU A 112 -2.48 -14.00 4.73
N ASP A 113 -1.33 -13.41 4.44
CA ASP A 113 -0.18 -13.39 5.32
C ASP A 113 -0.25 -12.24 6.33
N THR A 114 0.67 -12.22 7.26
CA THR A 114 0.88 -11.19 8.27
C THR A 114 2.37 -11.02 8.53
N VAL A 115 2.78 -9.92 9.16
CA VAL A 115 4.17 -9.71 9.61
C VAL A 115 4.59 -10.66 10.75
N PHE A 116 3.65 -11.37 11.37
CA PHE A 116 3.90 -12.17 12.58
C PHE A 116 4.43 -13.57 12.21
N GLU A 117 5.73 -13.71 12.11
CA GLU A 117 6.38 -14.98 11.78
C GLU A 117 6.25 -16.02 12.91
N PRO A 118 6.45 -17.34 12.63
CA PRO A 118 6.26 -18.41 13.62
C PRO A 118 7.15 -18.35 14.87
N ASP A 119 8.28 -17.69 14.78
CA ASP A 119 9.22 -17.45 15.89
C ASP A 119 8.82 -16.29 16.81
N MET A 120 7.81 -15.52 16.43
CA MET A 120 7.23 -14.45 17.24
C MET A 120 6.15 -15.00 18.19
N PRO A 121 5.93 -14.37 19.35
CA PRO A 121 4.84 -14.74 20.24
C PRO A 121 3.48 -14.68 19.55
N PHE A 122 2.73 -15.78 19.61
CA PHE A 122 1.39 -15.81 19.02
C PHE A 122 0.37 -15.09 19.91
N THR A 123 -0.39 -14.17 19.32
CA THR A 123 -1.50 -13.46 19.97
C THR A 123 -2.82 -13.94 19.36
N PRO A 124 -3.62 -14.77 20.05
CA PRO A 124 -4.91 -15.25 19.55
C PRO A 124 -5.94 -14.11 19.53
N PHE A 125 -7.00 -14.32 18.75
CA PHE A 125 -8.16 -13.42 18.79
C PHE A 125 -8.75 -13.38 20.18
N THR A 126 -8.78 -12.19 20.78
CA THR A 126 -9.30 -11.96 22.12
C THR A 126 -10.10 -10.67 22.17
N LEU A 127 -11.28 -10.69 22.76
CA LEU A 127 -12.06 -9.48 23.02
C LEU A 127 -11.36 -8.63 24.09
N VAL A 128 -11.05 -7.39 23.74
CA VAL A 128 -10.56 -6.38 24.70
C VAL A 128 -11.73 -5.76 25.46
N ASN A 129 -12.84 -5.56 24.74
CA ASN A 129 -14.14 -5.13 25.26
C ASN A 129 -15.22 -5.47 24.22
N ASP A 130 -16.48 -5.06 24.46
CA ASP A 130 -17.64 -5.37 23.60
C ASP A 130 -17.50 -4.87 22.15
N SER A 131 -16.60 -3.95 21.87
CA SER A 131 -16.45 -3.30 20.56
C SER A 131 -15.07 -3.44 19.94
N THR A 132 -14.12 -4.06 20.63
CA THR A 132 -12.71 -4.12 20.19
C THR A 132 -12.14 -5.51 20.46
N ALA A 133 -11.48 -6.08 19.46
CA ALA A 133 -10.70 -7.30 19.63
C ALA A 133 -9.23 -7.06 19.28
N THR A 134 -8.35 -7.92 19.80
CA THR A 134 -6.92 -8.02 19.42
C THR A 134 -6.65 -9.38 18.80
N GLY A 135 -5.61 -9.49 18.00
CA GLY A 135 -5.15 -10.72 17.35
C GLY A 135 -4.23 -10.42 16.19
N GLN A 136 -3.48 -11.42 15.72
CA GLN A 136 -2.55 -11.26 14.60
C GLN A 136 -3.29 -11.09 13.27
N GLY A 137 -3.09 -9.96 12.60
CA GLY A 137 -3.71 -9.65 11.33
C GLY A 137 -5.18 -9.23 11.41
N VAL A 138 -5.74 -8.95 12.60
CA VAL A 138 -7.16 -8.58 12.74
C VAL A 138 -7.51 -7.28 12.02
N ASN A 139 -6.54 -6.38 11.86
CA ASN A 139 -6.68 -5.13 11.10
C ASN A 139 -5.93 -5.19 9.78
N ASP A 140 -4.77 -5.85 9.75
CA ASP A 140 -3.87 -5.95 8.59
C ASP A 140 -3.61 -7.42 8.22
N MET A 141 -4.38 -8.00 7.21
CA MET A 141 -5.63 -7.39 6.78
C MET A 141 -6.81 -8.38 6.83
N LYS A 142 -6.77 -9.42 7.71
CA LYS A 142 -7.83 -10.44 7.82
C LYS A 142 -9.22 -9.84 8.05
N GLY A 143 -9.30 -8.72 8.79
CA GLY A 143 -10.55 -7.98 8.95
C GLY A 143 -11.06 -7.39 7.63
N GLY A 144 -10.18 -6.92 6.76
CA GLY A 144 -10.50 -6.47 5.41
C GLY A 144 -10.98 -7.60 4.51
N ASP A 145 -10.31 -8.75 4.57
CA ASP A 145 -10.70 -9.96 3.84
C ASP A 145 -12.11 -10.41 4.24
N VAL A 146 -12.40 -10.41 5.54
CA VAL A 146 -13.73 -10.75 6.06
C VAL A 146 -14.79 -9.77 5.55
N ILE A 147 -14.52 -8.46 5.55
CA ILE A 147 -15.42 -7.44 4.99
C ILE A 147 -15.72 -7.75 3.52
N MET A 148 -14.70 -8.02 2.70
CA MET A 148 -14.85 -8.38 1.30
C MET A 148 -15.72 -9.64 1.13
N ILE A 149 -15.38 -10.72 1.81
CA ILE A 149 -16.09 -12.02 1.71
C ILE A 149 -17.55 -11.88 2.13
N LYS A 150 -17.83 -11.20 3.24
CA LYS A 150 -19.21 -11.05 3.75
C LYS A 150 -20.04 -10.09 2.88
N ALA A 151 -19.44 -9.08 2.27
CA ALA A 151 -20.09 -8.25 1.25
C ALA A 151 -20.51 -9.08 0.03
N LEU A 152 -19.62 -9.93 -0.48
CA LEU A 152 -19.91 -10.83 -1.60
C LEU A 152 -21.00 -11.86 -1.25
N GLN A 153 -20.96 -12.45 -0.06
CA GLN A 153 -22.01 -13.38 0.40
C GLN A 153 -23.37 -12.71 0.52
N ALA A 154 -23.45 -11.46 1.02
CA ALA A 154 -24.70 -10.71 1.13
C ALA A 154 -25.29 -10.40 -0.25
N LEU A 155 -24.46 -10.01 -1.22
CA LEU A 155 -24.89 -9.77 -2.61
C LEU A 155 -25.33 -11.04 -3.28
N HIS A 156 -24.60 -12.15 -3.15
CA HIS A 156 -24.95 -13.44 -3.71
C HIS A 156 -26.30 -13.93 -3.21
N ALA A 157 -26.56 -13.83 -1.92
CA ALA A 157 -27.85 -14.24 -1.31
C ALA A 157 -29.06 -13.46 -1.84
N GLN A 158 -28.85 -12.30 -2.48
CA GLN A 158 -29.89 -11.50 -3.14
C GLN A 158 -29.87 -11.65 -4.69
N GLY A 159 -29.08 -12.57 -5.24
CA GLY A 159 -28.94 -12.78 -6.71
C GLY A 159 -28.26 -11.62 -7.43
N LEU A 160 -27.55 -10.74 -6.72
CA LEU A 160 -26.95 -9.52 -7.28
C LEU A 160 -25.57 -9.72 -7.91
N LEU A 161 -25.03 -10.92 -7.77
CA LEU A 161 -23.78 -11.30 -8.44
C LEU A 161 -24.02 -12.11 -9.72
N ASP A 162 -25.29 -12.27 -10.16
CA ASP A 162 -25.58 -12.99 -11.39
C ASP A 162 -25.13 -12.20 -12.60
N ASP A 163 -24.36 -12.88 -13.47
CA ASP A 163 -23.82 -12.32 -14.71
C ASP A 163 -22.84 -11.14 -14.54
N VAL A 164 -22.17 -11.00 -13.39
CA VAL A 164 -21.09 -10.02 -13.16
C VAL A 164 -19.72 -10.68 -13.21
N THR A 165 -18.68 -9.90 -13.54
CA THR A 165 -17.29 -10.36 -13.51
C THR A 165 -16.57 -9.78 -12.29
N ILE A 166 -16.14 -10.67 -11.39
CA ILE A 166 -15.36 -10.31 -10.21
C ILE A 166 -14.24 -11.32 -10.03
N THR A 167 -13.01 -10.82 -9.86
CA THR A 167 -11.87 -11.58 -9.38
C THR A 167 -11.51 -11.07 -7.99
N ALA A 168 -11.61 -11.92 -6.96
CA ALA A 168 -11.07 -11.65 -5.63
C ALA A 168 -9.72 -12.37 -5.52
N TYR A 169 -8.68 -11.62 -5.30
CA TYR A 169 -7.30 -12.08 -5.27
C TYR A 169 -6.70 -11.81 -3.88
N PHE A 170 -6.19 -12.85 -3.27
CA PHE A 170 -5.54 -12.79 -1.94
C PHE A 170 -4.10 -13.25 -2.10
N THR A 171 -3.17 -12.32 -1.96
CA THR A 171 -1.75 -12.66 -1.97
C THR A 171 -1.34 -13.34 -0.67
N GLY A 172 -0.35 -14.19 -0.71
CA GLY A 172 0.14 -14.89 0.48
C GLY A 172 1.55 -14.45 0.86
N ASP A 173 1.97 -13.28 0.39
CA ASP A 173 3.30 -12.72 0.60
C ASP A 173 3.32 -11.19 0.43
N GLU A 174 2.25 -10.49 0.83
CA GLU A 174 2.21 -9.02 0.77
C GLU A 174 3.23 -8.43 1.73
N GLU A 175 3.26 -8.90 2.96
CA GLU A 175 4.08 -8.40 4.06
C GLU A 175 5.57 -8.69 3.87
N ARG A 176 5.86 -9.78 3.17
CA ARG A 176 7.23 -10.14 2.80
C ARG A 176 7.25 -10.82 1.44
N GLY A 177 7.33 -10.01 0.39
CA GLY A 177 7.29 -10.45 -1.00
C GLY A 177 8.27 -11.57 -1.34
N GLY A 178 7.83 -12.52 -2.16
CA GLY A 178 8.73 -13.53 -2.74
C GLY A 178 9.62 -12.91 -3.82
N GLU A 179 10.89 -13.30 -3.83
CA GLU A 179 11.85 -12.80 -4.82
C GLU A 179 12.13 -13.83 -5.94
N PRO A 180 12.19 -13.41 -7.19
CA PRO A 180 11.97 -12.02 -7.66
C PRO A 180 10.48 -11.65 -7.69
N VAL A 181 10.15 -10.42 -7.31
CA VAL A 181 8.77 -9.89 -7.26
C VAL A 181 8.06 -10.01 -8.62
N SER A 182 8.78 -9.91 -9.73
CA SER A 182 8.24 -10.11 -11.08
C SER A 182 7.64 -11.50 -11.30
N VAL A 183 8.05 -12.51 -10.54
CA VAL A 183 7.46 -13.85 -10.57
C VAL A 183 6.28 -13.94 -9.59
N SER A 184 6.46 -13.42 -8.37
CA SER A 184 5.40 -13.44 -7.35
C SER A 184 4.16 -12.66 -7.81
N ARG A 185 4.30 -11.53 -8.45
CA ARG A 185 3.17 -10.69 -8.90
C ARG A 185 2.75 -10.91 -10.35
N ALA A 186 3.34 -11.88 -11.08
CA ALA A 186 3.04 -12.11 -12.50
C ALA A 186 1.55 -12.41 -12.75
N ASP A 187 1.00 -13.43 -12.09
CA ASP A 187 -0.40 -13.83 -12.26
C ASP A 187 -1.37 -12.74 -11.76
N PHE A 188 -1.02 -12.08 -10.64
CA PHE A 188 -1.77 -10.95 -10.09
C PHE A 188 -1.95 -9.83 -11.11
N ILE A 189 -0.85 -9.40 -11.73
CA ILE A 189 -0.84 -8.33 -12.74
C ILE A 189 -1.62 -8.76 -14.00
N GLU A 190 -1.40 -9.97 -14.51
CA GLU A 190 -2.06 -10.43 -15.72
C GLU A 190 -3.58 -10.58 -15.56
N ARG A 191 -4.06 -11.01 -14.38
CA ARG A 191 -5.50 -11.04 -14.11
C ARG A 191 -6.08 -9.64 -13.90
N ALA A 192 -5.36 -8.77 -13.22
CA ALA A 192 -5.80 -7.39 -13.01
C ALA A 192 -6.00 -6.63 -14.32
N LYS A 193 -5.16 -6.86 -15.34
CA LYS A 193 -5.33 -6.29 -16.69
C LYS A 193 -6.65 -6.68 -17.39
N GLN A 194 -7.34 -7.70 -16.90
CA GLN A 194 -8.65 -8.11 -17.42
C GLN A 194 -9.82 -7.37 -16.74
N ALA A 195 -9.54 -6.60 -15.69
CA ALA A 195 -10.51 -5.81 -14.95
C ALA A 195 -10.50 -4.33 -15.36
N GLU A 196 -11.44 -3.55 -14.83
CA GLU A 196 -11.58 -2.12 -15.07
C GLU A 196 -11.37 -1.30 -13.78
N VAL A 197 -11.67 -1.89 -12.63
CA VAL A 197 -11.55 -1.25 -11.32
C VAL A 197 -10.94 -2.23 -10.32
N ALA A 198 -9.94 -1.77 -9.58
CA ALA A 198 -9.39 -2.47 -8.43
C ALA A 198 -9.84 -1.83 -7.12
N ILE A 199 -10.19 -2.67 -6.14
CA ILE A 199 -10.60 -2.26 -4.81
C ILE A 199 -9.75 -3.02 -3.80
N GLY A 200 -8.90 -2.30 -3.04
CA GLY A 200 -8.07 -2.86 -1.97
C GLY A 200 -8.80 -2.79 -0.62
N PHE A 201 -8.72 -3.88 0.11
CA PHE A 201 -9.32 -4.00 1.43
C PHE A 201 -8.31 -3.89 2.57
N GLU A 202 -7.24 -3.14 2.33
CA GLU A 202 -6.27 -2.74 3.35
C GLU A 202 -6.91 -1.95 4.49
N GLY A 203 -6.25 -1.92 5.65
CA GLY A 203 -6.73 -1.23 6.84
C GLY A 203 -7.16 0.23 6.56
N ALA A 204 -8.32 0.62 7.04
CA ALA A 204 -8.84 1.97 6.89
C ALA A 204 -8.09 2.96 7.81
N THR A 205 -7.62 4.07 7.26
CA THR A 205 -7.01 5.15 8.07
C THR A 205 -8.05 6.03 8.78
N GLY A 206 -9.31 5.86 8.42
CA GLY A 206 -10.48 6.51 9.01
C GLY A 206 -11.73 5.98 8.32
N LEU A 207 -12.89 6.00 9.00
CA LEU A 207 -14.13 5.41 8.45
C LEU A 207 -14.50 5.98 7.08
N ASN A 208 -14.28 7.28 6.88
CA ASN A 208 -14.64 7.99 5.66
C ASN A 208 -13.42 8.52 4.89
N THR A 209 -12.24 7.94 5.14
CA THR A 209 -11.00 8.30 4.44
C THR A 209 -10.59 7.18 3.50
N ILE A 210 -10.59 7.44 2.20
CA ILE A 210 -10.34 6.47 1.15
C ILE A 210 -8.99 6.76 0.49
N ALA A 211 -8.15 5.76 0.32
CA ALA A 211 -6.90 5.92 -0.40
C ALA A 211 -7.17 5.93 -1.92
N THR A 212 -7.10 7.10 -2.53
CA THR A 212 -7.11 7.29 -3.99
C THR A 212 -5.72 7.38 -4.59
N ALA A 213 -4.70 7.37 -3.73
CA ALA A 213 -3.28 7.37 -4.08
C ALA A 213 -2.45 6.76 -2.96
N ARG A 214 -1.34 6.07 -3.31
CA ARG A 214 -0.33 5.51 -2.39
C ARG A 214 1.05 5.81 -2.93
N ARG A 215 2.00 6.20 -2.07
CA ARG A 215 3.38 6.43 -2.49
C ARG A 215 4.07 5.11 -2.80
N GLY A 216 4.84 5.09 -3.89
CA GLY A 216 5.77 4.02 -4.19
C GLY A 216 7.06 4.10 -3.35
N SER A 217 7.88 3.09 -3.47
CA SER A 217 9.20 2.98 -2.82
C SER A 217 10.29 2.60 -3.80
N SER A 218 11.48 3.06 -3.52
CA SER A 218 12.71 2.73 -4.23
C SER A 218 13.88 2.90 -3.28
N ASP A 219 14.90 2.08 -3.42
CA ASP A 219 16.13 2.23 -2.66
C ASP A 219 17.20 2.95 -3.46
N TRP A 220 18.16 3.57 -2.77
CA TRP A 220 19.33 4.17 -3.36
C TRP A 220 20.59 3.88 -2.55
N LYS A 221 21.71 3.74 -3.26
CA LYS A 221 23.03 3.58 -2.67
C LYS A 221 24.02 4.53 -3.31
N LEU A 222 24.64 5.37 -2.48
CA LEU A 222 25.73 6.29 -2.84
C LEU A 222 27.04 5.68 -2.38
N GLU A 223 28.00 5.58 -3.29
CA GLU A 223 29.38 5.17 -3.02
C GLU A 223 30.29 6.35 -3.35
N VAL A 224 31.11 6.75 -2.40
CA VAL A 224 32.06 7.84 -2.54
C VAL A 224 33.47 7.31 -2.29
N THR A 225 34.42 7.68 -3.16
CA THR A 225 35.85 7.38 -3.02
C THR A 225 36.66 8.66 -3.08
N ALA A 226 37.83 8.64 -2.44
CA ALA A 226 38.76 9.77 -2.45
C ALA A 226 40.22 9.32 -2.34
N GLU A 227 41.14 10.21 -2.65
CA GLU A 227 42.54 10.04 -2.34
C GLU A 227 42.72 10.03 -0.80
N THR A 228 43.56 9.10 -0.33
CA THR A 228 43.92 9.02 1.08
C THR A 228 45.25 9.68 1.36
N GLY A 229 45.50 10.09 2.59
CA GLY A 229 46.74 10.71 2.99
C GLY A 229 46.69 11.22 4.44
N HIS A 230 47.76 11.84 4.90
CA HIS A 230 47.79 12.45 6.19
C HIS A 230 46.85 13.67 6.26
N SER A 231 46.08 13.83 7.36
CA SER A 231 45.06 14.88 7.50
C SER A 231 45.59 16.32 7.37
N SER A 232 46.89 16.56 7.63
CA SER A 232 47.48 17.88 7.38
C SER A 232 47.51 18.30 5.91
N GLY A 233 47.31 17.38 4.97
CA GLY A 233 47.23 17.63 3.54
C GLY A 233 45.79 17.88 3.00
N ILE A 234 44.77 17.76 3.84
CA ILE A 234 43.36 17.96 3.43
C ILE A 234 43.14 19.39 2.91
N PHE A 235 42.29 19.53 1.91
CA PHE A 235 42.00 20.76 1.16
C PHE A 235 43.10 21.27 0.23
N SER A 236 44.24 20.54 0.10
CA SER A 236 45.22 20.84 -0.90
C SER A 236 44.80 20.31 -2.29
N ASP A 237 45.33 20.89 -3.35
CA ASP A 237 45.08 20.43 -4.73
C ASP A 237 45.44 18.96 -4.94
N ARG A 238 46.41 18.43 -4.18
CA ARG A 238 46.87 17.05 -4.28
C ARG A 238 45.96 16.08 -3.54
N ALA A 239 45.55 16.37 -2.31
CA ALA A 239 44.83 15.42 -1.47
C ALA A 239 43.30 15.65 -1.52
N GLY A 240 42.85 16.85 -1.91
CA GLY A 240 41.43 17.17 -2.03
C GLY A 240 40.70 17.16 -0.70
N TYR A 241 39.43 16.80 -0.75
CA TYR A 241 38.50 16.95 0.37
C TYR A 241 38.23 15.65 1.14
N GLY A 242 38.56 14.49 0.58
CA GLY A 242 38.23 13.19 1.18
C GLY A 242 36.76 12.80 1.05
N ALA A 243 36.51 11.50 1.18
CA ALA A 243 35.18 10.90 0.89
C ALA A 243 34.08 11.38 1.87
N ILE A 244 34.41 11.68 3.11
CA ILE A 244 33.41 12.11 4.12
C ILE A 244 32.84 13.49 3.78
N TYR A 245 33.67 14.47 3.38
CA TYR A 245 33.20 15.80 2.98
C TYR A 245 32.38 15.73 1.70
N GLU A 246 32.77 14.90 0.75
CA GLU A 246 32.01 14.72 -0.49
C GLU A 246 30.63 14.08 -0.24
N ALA A 247 30.56 13.02 0.58
CA ALA A 247 29.30 12.42 0.96
C ALA A 247 28.38 13.43 1.69
N ALA A 248 28.93 14.21 2.62
CA ALA A 248 28.17 15.24 3.34
C ALA A 248 27.62 16.33 2.40
N ARG A 249 28.44 16.80 1.42
CA ARG A 249 27.99 17.72 0.38
C ARG A 249 26.81 17.15 -0.42
N ILE A 250 26.98 15.93 -0.95
CA ILE A 250 25.97 15.28 -1.78
C ILE A 250 24.65 15.13 -1.02
N ILE A 251 24.66 14.59 0.20
CA ILE A 251 23.44 14.41 1.03
C ILE A 251 22.77 15.77 1.31
N ASN A 252 23.56 16.80 1.65
CA ASN A 252 23.01 18.12 1.90
C ASN A 252 22.44 18.78 0.63
N GLU A 253 23.08 18.58 -0.53
CA GLU A 253 22.53 19.07 -1.80
C GLU A 253 21.25 18.32 -2.20
N PHE A 254 21.12 17.01 -1.95
CA PHE A 254 19.86 16.29 -2.12
C PHE A 254 18.75 16.95 -1.30
N ARG A 255 19.01 17.21 -0.01
CA ARG A 255 18.07 17.89 0.87
C ARG A 255 17.67 19.25 0.31
N THR A 256 18.65 20.06 -0.06
CA THR A 256 18.40 21.44 -0.54
C THR A 256 17.60 21.46 -1.84
N ALA A 257 17.88 20.53 -2.77
CA ALA A 257 17.25 20.51 -4.09
C ALA A 257 15.84 19.89 -4.08
N LEU A 258 15.56 18.91 -3.22
CA LEU A 258 14.39 18.05 -3.36
C LEU A 258 13.41 18.11 -2.17
N SER A 259 13.80 18.61 -1.00
CA SER A 259 12.96 18.52 0.22
C SER A 259 11.67 19.35 0.17
N ALA A 260 11.54 20.29 -0.77
CA ALA A 260 10.33 21.09 -0.95
C ALA A 260 9.26 20.39 -1.82
N GLU A 261 9.59 19.28 -2.47
CA GLU A 261 8.62 18.55 -3.29
C GLU A 261 7.60 17.82 -2.42
N GLN A 262 6.33 18.09 -2.67
CA GLN A 262 5.24 17.46 -1.93
C GLN A 262 5.20 15.95 -2.19
N TYR A 263 5.02 15.17 -1.14
CA TYR A 263 4.96 13.70 -1.15
C TYR A 263 6.25 12.99 -1.59
N LEU A 264 7.32 13.72 -1.87
CA LEU A 264 8.65 13.16 -2.07
C LEU A 264 9.38 13.08 -0.74
N THR A 265 9.89 11.92 -0.39
CA THR A 265 10.82 11.76 0.75
C THR A 265 11.97 10.87 0.36
N PHE A 266 13.16 11.19 0.86
CA PHE A 266 14.37 10.41 0.66
C PHE A 266 15.17 10.46 1.95
N ASN A 267 15.36 9.30 2.54
CA ASN A 267 16.02 9.19 3.84
C ASN A 267 17.37 8.48 3.69
N PRO A 268 18.50 9.09 4.08
CA PRO A 268 19.74 8.37 4.28
C PRO A 268 19.64 7.56 5.58
N GLY A 269 19.33 6.28 5.47
CA GLY A 269 19.11 5.39 6.61
C GLY A 269 20.40 4.87 7.25
N LEU A 270 21.49 4.80 6.46
CA LEU A 270 22.80 4.34 6.93
C LEU A 270 23.91 5.11 6.22
N ILE A 271 24.92 5.52 6.96
CA ILE A 271 26.17 6.05 6.46
C ILE A 271 27.37 5.36 7.13
N ILE A 272 28.32 4.88 6.37
CA ILE A 272 29.54 4.24 6.83
C ILE A 272 30.72 4.86 6.10
N GLY A 273 31.72 5.36 6.84
CA GLY A 273 32.91 5.97 6.25
C GLY A 273 34.14 5.74 7.10
N GLY A 274 35.30 5.64 6.46
CA GLY A 274 36.56 5.40 7.14
C GLY A 274 37.70 5.05 6.20
N SER A 275 38.85 4.61 6.76
CA SER A 275 39.98 4.12 6.00
C SER A 275 39.67 2.76 5.35
N GLU A 276 38.92 1.94 6.05
CA GLU A 276 38.42 0.65 5.58
C GLU A 276 36.94 0.54 5.96
N ILE A 277 36.08 0.09 5.02
CA ILE A 277 34.65 -0.09 5.25
C ILE A 277 34.21 -1.48 4.80
N GLN A 278 33.31 -2.08 5.55
CA GLN A 278 32.56 -3.28 5.15
C GLN A 278 31.09 -2.91 5.16
N TYR A 279 30.41 -3.16 4.06
CA TYR A 279 28.98 -2.92 3.90
C TYR A 279 28.25 -4.19 3.47
N ASN A 280 27.18 -4.51 4.16
CA ASN A 280 26.29 -5.62 3.85
C ASN A 280 24.92 -5.06 3.45
N ALA A 281 24.61 -5.09 2.15
CA ALA A 281 23.37 -4.57 1.60
C ALA A 281 22.13 -5.33 2.12
N SER A 282 22.22 -6.69 2.21
CA SER A 282 21.06 -7.52 2.61
C SER A 282 20.61 -7.33 4.06
N LYS A 283 21.49 -6.78 4.91
CA LYS A 283 21.22 -6.52 6.33
C LYS A 283 21.17 -5.02 6.65
N ALA A 284 21.34 -4.14 5.66
CA ALA A 284 21.51 -2.70 5.86
C ALA A 284 22.45 -2.39 7.03
N SER A 285 23.64 -3.03 7.04
CA SER A 285 24.60 -2.98 8.15
C SER A 285 26.03 -2.88 7.66
N GLY A 286 26.94 -2.53 8.55
CA GLY A 286 28.36 -2.53 8.20
C GLY A 286 29.25 -2.09 9.36
N SER A 287 30.55 -2.09 9.10
CA SER A 287 31.59 -1.62 10.02
C SER A 287 32.63 -0.76 9.32
N ALA A 288 33.29 0.09 10.05
CA ALA A 288 34.37 0.93 9.54
C ALA A 288 35.55 0.97 10.52
N ILE A 289 36.74 1.10 9.95
CA ILE A 289 37.98 1.39 10.69
C ILE A 289 38.48 2.74 10.18
N GLY A 290 38.89 3.62 11.08
CA GLY A 290 39.44 4.93 10.76
C GLY A 290 40.54 5.36 11.73
N LYS A 291 41.27 6.39 11.35
CA LYS A 291 42.21 7.12 12.19
C LYS A 291 42.00 8.61 12.00
N ASP A 292 42.03 9.38 13.09
CA ASP A 292 41.74 10.84 13.08
C ASP A 292 42.69 11.63 12.17
N ASN A 293 43.91 11.15 11.97
CA ASN A 293 44.92 11.80 11.15
C ASN A 293 45.05 11.25 9.73
N ILE A 294 44.02 10.51 9.26
CA ILE A 294 43.96 9.97 7.87
C ILE A 294 42.74 10.54 7.15
N ILE A 295 42.93 11.02 5.94
CA ILE A 295 41.86 11.42 5.02
C ILE A 295 41.09 10.15 4.62
N SER A 296 39.78 10.10 4.92
CA SER A 296 38.93 8.94 4.61
C SER A 296 38.82 8.71 3.11
N PRO A 297 39.26 7.54 2.59
CA PRO A 297 39.16 7.21 1.18
C PRO A 297 37.77 6.70 0.74
N ALA A 298 36.90 6.33 1.65
CA ALA A 298 35.64 5.67 1.28
C ALA A 298 34.47 6.03 2.20
N VAL A 299 33.30 6.20 1.58
CA VAL A 299 31.99 6.31 2.26
C VAL A 299 30.94 5.55 1.44
N VAL A 300 30.07 4.83 2.13
CA VAL A 300 28.82 4.29 1.59
C VAL A 300 27.65 4.90 2.34
N VAL A 301 26.64 5.34 1.60
CA VAL A 301 25.35 5.77 2.14
C VAL A 301 24.26 4.96 1.47
N SER A 302 23.31 4.43 2.24
CA SER A 302 22.11 3.80 1.70
C SER A 302 20.86 4.43 2.29
N GLY A 303 19.78 4.46 1.50
CA GLY A 303 18.54 5.06 1.92
C GLY A 303 17.36 4.68 1.03
N ASP A 304 16.17 5.10 1.43
CA ASP A 304 14.94 4.95 0.67
C ASP A 304 14.53 6.23 -0.05
N LEU A 305 13.69 6.10 -1.07
CA LEU A 305 13.04 7.15 -1.82
C LEU A 305 11.55 6.83 -1.92
N ARG A 306 10.69 7.71 -1.42
CA ARG A 306 9.23 7.58 -1.54
C ARG A 306 8.69 8.67 -2.45
N PHE A 307 7.81 8.30 -3.37
CA PHE A 307 7.31 9.16 -4.44
C PHE A 307 5.83 8.89 -4.71
N LEU A 308 5.11 9.89 -5.21
CA LEU A 308 3.68 9.77 -5.51
C LEU A 308 3.42 9.31 -6.95
N THR A 309 4.31 9.63 -7.89
CA THR A 309 4.20 9.22 -9.29
C THR A 309 5.53 8.70 -9.82
N GLU A 310 5.49 7.83 -10.81
CA GLU A 310 6.71 7.32 -11.47
C GLU A 310 7.52 8.45 -12.10
N GLN A 311 6.85 9.49 -12.63
CA GLN A 311 7.52 10.68 -13.16
C GLN A 311 8.28 11.44 -12.05
N GLN A 312 7.69 11.57 -10.85
CA GLN A 312 8.37 12.18 -9.70
C GLN A 312 9.61 11.39 -9.29
N LYS A 313 9.51 10.05 -9.29
CA LYS A 313 10.66 9.15 -9.03
C LYS A 313 11.81 9.44 -9.98
N GLU A 314 11.52 9.43 -11.29
CA GLU A 314 12.57 9.63 -12.30
C GLU A 314 13.15 11.07 -12.28
N ASN A 315 12.34 12.07 -12.01
CA ASN A 315 12.83 13.44 -11.82
C ASN A 315 13.76 13.55 -10.60
N ALA A 316 13.39 12.96 -9.47
CA ALA A 316 14.21 12.94 -8.27
C ALA A 316 15.54 12.20 -8.51
N ARG A 317 15.50 11.02 -9.15
CA ARG A 317 16.70 10.26 -9.51
C ARG A 317 17.63 11.03 -10.47
N ALA A 318 17.05 11.73 -11.44
CA ALA A 318 17.82 12.57 -12.36
C ALA A 318 18.53 13.73 -11.63
N ALA A 319 17.83 14.41 -10.72
CA ALA A 319 18.40 15.46 -9.88
C ALA A 319 19.51 14.91 -8.97
N MET A 320 19.30 13.76 -8.34
CA MET A 320 20.31 13.09 -7.51
C MET A 320 21.57 12.74 -8.33
N ARG A 321 21.40 12.15 -9.53
CA ARG A 321 22.52 11.86 -10.43
C ARG A 321 23.28 13.13 -10.82
N ALA A 322 22.59 14.22 -11.14
CA ALA A 322 23.20 15.50 -11.51
C ALA A 322 24.02 16.10 -10.36
N ILE A 323 23.60 15.92 -9.12
CA ILE A 323 24.34 16.35 -7.92
C ILE A 323 25.60 15.49 -7.73
N VAL A 324 25.45 14.16 -7.85
CA VAL A 324 26.57 13.19 -7.69
C VAL A 324 27.65 13.39 -8.77
N CYS A 325 27.28 13.79 -9.98
CA CYS A 325 28.26 14.06 -11.04
C CYS A 325 29.17 15.28 -10.79
N LYS A 326 28.87 16.09 -9.76
CA LYS A 326 29.71 17.25 -9.38
C LYS A 326 30.59 16.84 -8.19
N SER A 327 31.83 16.49 -8.45
CA SER A 327 32.73 16.04 -7.40
C SER A 327 33.60 17.16 -6.85
N LEU A 328 33.90 17.12 -5.55
CA LEU A 328 34.97 17.93 -4.94
C LEU A 328 36.33 17.43 -5.43
N THR A 329 37.34 18.30 -5.38
CA THR A 329 38.70 17.94 -5.74
C THR A 329 39.18 16.68 -5.03
N GLY A 330 39.75 15.74 -5.76
CA GLY A 330 40.31 14.48 -5.20
C GLY A 330 39.23 13.45 -4.79
N THR A 331 37.99 13.63 -5.21
CA THR A 331 36.89 12.69 -4.90
C THR A 331 36.19 12.17 -6.14
N ASN A 332 35.53 11.03 -6.01
CA ASN A 332 34.64 10.48 -7.03
C ASN A 332 33.41 9.86 -6.33
N ALA A 333 32.23 9.93 -6.97
CA ALA A 333 31.01 9.40 -6.41
C ALA A 333 30.14 8.72 -7.48
N SER A 334 29.41 7.69 -7.08
CA SER A 334 28.39 7.02 -7.89
C SER A 334 27.13 6.73 -7.08
N ILE A 335 25.98 6.78 -7.74
CA ILE A 335 24.69 6.45 -7.12
C ILE A 335 23.97 5.38 -7.94
N LYS A 336 23.43 4.38 -7.25
CA LYS A 336 22.59 3.31 -7.81
C LYS A 336 21.22 3.38 -7.19
N PHE A 337 20.20 2.97 -7.96
CA PHE A 337 18.82 2.89 -7.52
C PHE A 337 18.30 1.48 -7.77
N GLU A 338 17.48 1.00 -6.85
CA GLU A 338 16.72 -0.24 -6.97
C GLU A 338 15.25 0.06 -6.88
N ASP A 339 14.45 -0.45 -7.83
CA ASP A 339 13.00 -0.27 -7.80
C ASP A 339 12.40 -1.20 -6.75
N GLY A 340 11.55 -0.63 -5.90
CA GLY A 340 10.68 -1.34 -4.98
C GLY A 340 9.26 -1.40 -5.51
N ILE A 341 8.28 -1.13 -4.63
CA ILE A 341 6.87 -1.16 -4.99
C ILE A 341 6.51 0.12 -5.77
N PRO A 342 5.83 0.01 -6.93
CA PRO A 342 5.39 1.17 -7.70
C PRO A 342 4.46 2.10 -6.90
N SER A 343 4.17 3.29 -7.43
CA SER A 343 3.16 4.17 -6.86
C SER A 343 1.76 3.84 -7.39
N MET A 344 0.74 4.03 -6.57
CA MET A 344 -0.63 4.24 -7.02
C MET A 344 -0.85 5.75 -7.14
N ALA A 345 -0.60 6.29 -8.32
CA ALA A 345 -0.79 7.72 -8.57
C ALA A 345 -2.27 8.13 -8.51
N PRO A 346 -2.61 9.37 -8.11
CA PRO A 346 -3.98 9.85 -8.19
C PRO A 346 -4.41 9.99 -9.66
N THR A 347 -5.61 9.49 -9.98
CA THR A 347 -6.19 9.57 -11.34
C THR A 347 -7.62 10.10 -11.29
N PRO A 348 -8.16 10.66 -12.39
CA PRO A 348 -9.56 11.03 -12.49
C PRO A 348 -10.52 9.84 -12.29
N GLY A 349 -10.10 8.61 -12.63
CA GLY A 349 -10.86 7.40 -12.42
C GLY A 349 -10.95 7.05 -10.94
N ASN A 350 -9.84 7.12 -10.19
CA ASN A 350 -9.83 6.93 -8.74
C ASN A 350 -10.78 7.91 -8.03
N GLU A 351 -10.77 9.18 -8.45
CA GLU A 351 -11.69 10.21 -7.93
C GLU A 351 -13.16 9.92 -8.28
N THR A 352 -13.41 9.31 -9.43
CA THR A 352 -14.77 8.89 -9.82
C THR A 352 -15.28 7.80 -8.89
N ILE A 353 -14.44 6.83 -8.54
CA ILE A 353 -14.79 5.78 -7.59
C ILE A 353 -15.01 6.36 -6.19
N LEU A 354 -14.17 7.30 -5.75
CA LEU A 354 -14.34 8.01 -4.49
C LEU A 354 -15.71 8.70 -4.41
N LYS A 355 -16.18 9.33 -5.48
CA LYS A 355 -17.53 9.94 -5.52
C LYS A 355 -18.65 8.92 -5.35
N VAL A 356 -18.50 7.71 -5.88
CA VAL A 356 -19.47 6.63 -5.64
C VAL A 356 -19.45 6.23 -4.18
N ILE A 357 -18.28 6.10 -3.56
CA ILE A 357 -18.12 5.76 -2.14
C ILE A 357 -18.69 6.88 -1.25
N ASP A 358 -18.47 8.13 -1.61
CA ASP A 358 -19.02 9.30 -0.91
C ASP A 358 -20.56 9.26 -0.89
N GLY A 359 -21.18 9.04 -2.05
CA GLY A 359 -22.63 8.88 -2.13
C GLY A 359 -23.16 7.72 -1.28
N ILE A 360 -22.44 6.58 -1.25
CA ILE A 360 -22.79 5.44 -0.39
C ILE A 360 -22.68 5.81 1.08
N SER A 361 -21.62 6.48 1.48
CA SER A 361 -21.39 6.88 2.87
C SER A 361 -22.50 7.82 3.37
N GLN A 362 -22.91 8.77 2.52
CA GLN A 362 -24.02 9.68 2.80
C GLN A 362 -25.37 8.92 2.89
N ASP A 363 -25.65 7.99 1.95
CA ASP A 363 -26.86 7.14 1.98
C ASP A 363 -26.92 6.26 3.23
N LEU A 364 -25.77 5.88 3.79
CA LEU A 364 -25.63 5.13 5.04
C LEU A 364 -25.65 6.01 6.30
N GLY A 365 -25.77 7.34 6.16
CA GLY A 365 -25.82 8.29 7.27
C GLY A 365 -24.49 8.53 7.99
N GLN A 366 -23.36 8.22 7.33
CA GLN A 366 -22.02 8.36 7.92
C GLN A 366 -21.29 9.66 7.51
N GLY A 367 -21.98 10.52 6.76
CA GLY A 367 -21.40 11.76 6.24
C GLY A 367 -20.47 11.54 5.03
N PRO A 368 -19.78 12.62 4.58
CA PRO A 368 -18.98 12.57 3.35
C PRO A 368 -17.72 11.73 3.51
N SER A 369 -17.35 11.03 2.42
CA SER A 369 -16.05 10.38 2.28
C SER A 369 -15.08 11.27 1.50
N VAL A 370 -13.81 11.27 1.90
CA VAL A 370 -12.75 12.11 1.33
C VAL A 370 -11.52 11.29 0.96
N ALA A 371 -10.72 11.81 0.02
CA ALA A 371 -9.42 11.24 -0.29
C ALA A 371 -8.48 11.32 0.91
N GLY A 372 -7.79 10.22 1.19
CA GLY A 372 -6.75 10.15 2.21
C GLY A 372 -5.48 10.91 1.78
N ASN A 373 -4.70 11.36 2.76
CA ASN A 373 -3.38 11.93 2.48
C ASN A 373 -2.42 10.82 2.02
N PRO A 374 -1.90 10.84 0.78
CA PRO A 374 -0.96 9.84 0.30
C PRO A 374 0.32 9.74 1.14
N GLY A 375 0.70 10.84 1.81
CA GLY A 375 1.87 10.89 2.68
C GLY A 375 1.76 10.04 3.95
N SER A 376 0.54 9.67 4.36
CA SER A 376 0.28 8.89 5.58
C SER A 376 0.25 7.37 5.36
N ARG A 377 0.39 6.89 4.12
CA ARG A 377 0.37 5.45 3.79
C ARG A 377 1.61 5.03 3.00
N GLY A 378 2.06 3.79 3.24
CA GLY A 378 3.04 3.12 2.42
C GLY A 378 2.47 2.61 1.11
N ALA A 379 3.30 1.96 0.31
CA ALA A 379 2.89 1.16 -0.84
C ALA A 379 2.13 -0.11 -0.39
N GLY A 380 1.57 -0.87 -1.32
CA GLY A 380 0.89 -2.14 -1.10
C GLY A 380 0.58 -2.79 -2.44
N ASP A 381 0.01 -3.98 -2.43
CA ASP A 381 -0.20 -4.79 -3.63
C ASP A 381 -0.96 -4.08 -4.76
N ILE A 382 -1.94 -3.25 -4.43
CA ILE A 382 -2.71 -2.47 -5.41
C ILE A 382 -1.80 -1.60 -6.29
N SER A 383 -0.65 -1.18 -5.77
CA SER A 383 0.30 -0.35 -6.51
C SER A 383 0.90 -1.04 -7.74
N TYR A 384 1.05 -2.38 -7.72
CA TYR A 384 1.58 -3.13 -8.88
C TYR A 384 0.65 -3.08 -10.10
N ILE A 385 -0.61 -2.77 -9.90
CA ILE A 385 -1.63 -2.78 -10.96
C ILE A 385 -2.20 -1.40 -11.26
N ALA A 386 -1.89 -0.40 -10.46
CA ALA A 386 -2.44 0.97 -10.59
C ALA A 386 -2.12 1.67 -11.91
N ALA A 387 -1.14 1.18 -12.67
CA ALA A 387 -0.84 1.67 -14.02
C ALA A 387 -1.83 1.17 -15.09
N TYR A 388 -2.67 0.17 -14.79
CA TYR A 388 -3.50 -0.51 -15.78
C TYR A 388 -5.00 -0.27 -15.60
N LEU A 389 -5.46 0.13 -14.41
CA LEU A 389 -6.88 0.29 -14.09
C LEU A 389 -7.10 1.32 -12.98
N ASP A 390 -8.34 1.76 -12.82
CA ASP A 390 -8.70 2.69 -11.74
C ASP A 390 -8.69 1.97 -10.40
N CYS A 391 -8.11 2.62 -9.38
CA CYS A 391 -7.81 2.01 -8.09
C CYS A 391 -8.29 2.84 -6.91
N VAL A 392 -8.86 2.16 -5.91
CA VAL A 392 -9.07 2.70 -4.56
C VAL A 392 -8.68 1.67 -3.51
N ASP A 393 -8.20 2.13 -2.36
CA ASP A 393 -7.74 1.24 -1.30
C ASP A 393 -8.13 1.77 0.09
N GLY A 394 -7.90 0.94 1.14
CA GLY A 394 -8.25 1.31 2.50
C GLY A 394 -9.74 1.12 2.81
N LEU A 395 -10.41 0.18 2.11
CA LEU A 395 -11.81 -0.15 2.36
C LEU A 395 -12.00 -1.27 3.39
N GLY A 396 -10.91 -1.77 3.95
CA GLY A 396 -10.91 -2.84 4.94
C GLY A 396 -11.23 -2.39 6.37
N ALA A 397 -10.67 -3.12 7.32
CA ALA A 397 -10.99 -2.96 8.73
C ALA A 397 -10.51 -1.63 9.32
N SER A 398 -11.16 -1.21 10.39
CA SER A 398 -10.77 -0.06 11.20
C SER A 398 -10.19 -0.55 12.51
N GLY A 399 -8.94 -0.20 12.78
CA GLY A 399 -8.20 -0.64 13.95
C GLY A 399 -6.98 0.20 14.23
N SER A 400 -6.04 -0.37 14.96
CA SER A 400 -4.75 0.27 15.25
C SER A 400 -3.69 -0.78 15.55
N GLY A 401 -2.42 -0.37 15.49
CA GLY A 401 -1.29 -1.21 15.87
C GLY A 401 -0.93 -2.29 14.84
N ALA A 402 -1.31 -2.12 13.56
CA ALA A 402 -0.79 -2.95 12.48
C ALA A 402 0.74 -3.08 12.57
N HIS A 403 1.28 -4.26 12.24
CA HIS A 403 2.70 -4.59 12.33
C HIS A 403 3.30 -4.58 13.76
N ALA A 404 2.47 -4.52 14.80
CA ALA A 404 2.95 -4.51 16.19
C ALA A 404 2.18 -5.50 17.08
N PRO A 405 2.82 -6.06 18.11
CA PRO A 405 2.11 -6.80 19.15
C PRO A 405 0.99 -5.95 19.75
N GLY A 406 -0.21 -6.52 19.89
CA GLY A 406 -1.39 -5.79 20.40
C GLY A 406 -2.20 -5.09 19.30
N GLU A 407 -2.03 -5.46 18.05
CA GLU A 407 -2.89 -5.06 16.95
C GLU A 407 -4.37 -5.26 17.30
N THR A 408 -5.22 -4.28 16.96
CA THR A 408 -6.64 -4.26 17.34
C THR A 408 -7.54 -3.94 16.16
N ILE A 409 -8.79 -4.42 16.24
CA ILE A 409 -9.88 -4.09 15.32
C ILE A 409 -11.09 -3.55 16.08
N LYS A 410 -11.80 -2.60 15.49
CA LYS A 410 -13.10 -2.07 15.98
C LYS A 410 -14.25 -2.90 15.41
N LEU A 411 -14.75 -3.85 16.17
CA LEU A 411 -15.82 -4.77 15.75
C LEU A 411 -17.14 -4.07 15.44
N ASN A 412 -17.44 -2.97 16.14
CA ASN A 412 -18.65 -2.19 15.89
C ASN A 412 -18.65 -1.47 14.54
N ASN A 413 -17.52 -1.34 13.88
CA ASN A 413 -17.39 -0.75 12.54
C ASN A 413 -17.56 -1.79 11.41
N LEU A 414 -17.42 -3.09 11.69
CA LEU A 414 -17.53 -4.15 10.69
C LEU A 414 -18.82 -4.11 9.88
N PRO A 415 -20.02 -3.96 10.49
CA PRO A 415 -21.27 -3.90 9.72
C PRO A 415 -21.29 -2.73 8.73
N TYR A 416 -20.87 -1.54 9.15
CA TYR A 416 -20.82 -0.38 8.28
C TYR A 416 -19.85 -0.58 7.10
N LEU A 417 -18.64 -1.06 7.37
CA LEU A 417 -17.60 -1.28 6.35
C LEU A 417 -18.04 -2.36 5.35
N THR A 418 -18.67 -3.42 5.83
CA THR A 418 -19.25 -4.49 4.98
C THR A 418 -20.41 -3.96 4.11
N LYS A 419 -21.30 -3.16 4.66
CA LYS A 419 -22.39 -2.50 3.91
C LYS A 419 -21.84 -1.60 2.81
N ARG A 420 -20.84 -0.77 3.15
CA ARG A 420 -20.19 0.11 2.18
C ARG A 420 -19.54 -0.68 1.04
N ALA A 421 -18.83 -1.76 1.36
CA ALA A 421 -18.22 -2.64 0.37
C ALA A 421 -19.28 -3.31 -0.53
N ALA A 422 -20.34 -3.85 0.06
CA ALA A 422 -21.44 -4.46 -0.69
C ALA A 422 -22.13 -3.48 -1.66
N LEU A 423 -22.45 -2.28 -1.19
CA LEU A 423 -23.06 -1.25 -2.05
C LEU A 423 -22.11 -0.77 -3.14
N LEU A 424 -20.81 -0.64 -2.86
CA LEU A 424 -19.82 -0.26 -3.86
C LEU A 424 -19.72 -1.30 -4.97
N ILE A 425 -19.55 -2.58 -4.62
CA ILE A 425 -19.52 -3.68 -5.58
C ILE A 425 -20.82 -3.70 -6.40
N TYR A 426 -21.98 -3.61 -5.75
CA TYR A 426 -23.27 -3.60 -6.43
C TYR A 426 -23.40 -2.41 -7.40
N ARG A 427 -23.09 -1.19 -6.96
CA ARG A 427 -23.23 0.00 -7.82
C ARG A 427 -22.29 0.02 -9.00
N LEU A 428 -21.10 -0.56 -8.88
CA LEU A 428 -20.13 -0.68 -9.98
C LEU A 428 -20.49 -1.80 -10.98
N THR A 429 -21.15 -2.87 -10.52
CA THR A 429 -21.44 -4.03 -11.35
C THR A 429 -22.86 -4.05 -11.93
N ASN A 430 -23.78 -3.23 -11.44
CA ASN A 430 -25.20 -3.28 -11.81
C ASN A 430 -25.79 -1.93 -12.29
N LYS A 431 -24.97 -0.89 -12.40
CA LYS A 431 -25.44 0.44 -12.88
C LYS A 431 -24.70 0.90 -14.13
#